data_b0368e96f6f35c634bdeea4eb064d8c8
#
_entry.id   b0368e96f6f35c634bdeea4eb064d8c8
#
_cell.length_a   1.000
_cell.length_b   1.000
_cell.length_c   1.000
_cell.angle_alpha   90.00
_cell.angle_beta   90.00
_cell.angle_gamma   90.00
#
_symmetry.space_group_name_H-M   'P 1'
#
loop_
_entity.id
_entity.type
_entity.pdbx_description
1 polymer ?
#
loop_
_entity_poly.entity_id
_entity_poly.type
_entity_poly.pdbx_seq_one_letter_code
_entity_poly.pdbx_strand_id
1 'polypeptide(L)'
;TDEVSSTEEAKSDEEEAAEQWEKGYGLPVDEQEEKEAESDCKKMMELIFDIYNGADKGTASNVVLNDETVLEMQKKLMETGCPVSTLVTYSNMENYESVDRFLEECTDGKSGSVVIYEIHGDGGIGRMKFIFDGTEMYVVSARGIWNDNNKPGMSYISYTRIKEWKYTEKGWFGYELCVPEPPEVSEIMDGSCLIRIK
;
A
#
# COMPACT_ATOMS: atom_id res chain seq x y z
N THR A 1 7.42 5.30 -55.91
CA THR A 1 6.68 4.77 -54.74
C THR A 1 7.68 4.16 -53.82
N ASP A 2 8.26 5.01 -52.92
CA ASP A 2 9.18 4.57 -51.85
C ASP A 2 8.33 4.19 -50.66
N GLU A 3 8.30 2.89 -50.36
CA GLU A 3 7.85 2.37 -49.05
C GLU A 3 8.92 2.69 -48.04
N VAL A 4 8.66 3.66 -47.19
CA VAL A 4 9.45 3.88 -45.98
C VAL A 4 9.05 2.81 -44.95
N SER A 5 9.80 1.73 -44.89
CA SER A 5 9.75 0.74 -43.83
C SER A 5 10.31 1.38 -42.58
N SER A 6 9.45 1.81 -41.66
CA SER A 6 9.86 2.17 -40.30
C SER A 6 10.13 0.85 -39.56
N THR A 7 11.37 0.41 -39.51
CA THR A 7 11.85 -0.56 -38.54
C THR A 7 11.87 0.13 -37.18
N GLU A 8 10.85 -0.09 -36.35
CA GLU A 8 10.96 0.13 -34.91
C GLU A 8 12.00 -0.85 -34.41
N GLU A 9 13.17 -0.36 -34.04
CA GLU A 9 14.17 -1.16 -33.35
C GLU A 9 13.58 -1.55 -31.99
N ALA A 10 13.47 -2.85 -31.71
CA ALA A 10 13.05 -3.35 -30.41
C ALA A 10 14.07 -2.88 -29.38
N LYS A 11 13.60 -2.20 -28.32
CA LYS A 11 14.43 -1.77 -27.21
C LYS A 11 15.01 -3.00 -26.51
N SER A 12 16.19 -2.83 -25.88
CA SER A 12 16.73 -3.88 -25.03
C SER A 12 16.01 -3.95 -23.70
N ASP A 13 15.99 -5.12 -23.05
CA ASP A 13 15.39 -5.32 -21.73
C ASP A 13 15.92 -4.31 -20.69
N GLU A 14 17.18 -3.90 -20.81
CA GLU A 14 17.81 -2.90 -19.92
C GLU A 14 17.26 -1.48 -20.17
N GLU A 15 17.00 -1.11 -21.42
CA GLU A 15 16.41 0.18 -21.77
C GLU A 15 14.94 0.27 -21.32
N GLU A 16 14.18 -0.81 -21.48
CA GLU A 16 12.79 -0.88 -21.00
C GLU A 16 12.73 -0.78 -19.46
N ALA A 17 13.64 -1.47 -18.76
CA ALA A 17 13.74 -1.39 -17.31
C ALA A 17 14.09 0.03 -16.83
N ALA A 18 15.05 0.69 -17.49
CA ALA A 18 15.45 2.05 -17.16
C ALA A 18 14.29 3.04 -17.35
N GLU A 19 13.56 2.95 -18.45
CA GLU A 19 12.35 3.77 -18.68
C GLU A 19 11.27 3.53 -17.62
N GLN A 20 11.09 2.26 -17.20
CA GLN A 20 10.11 1.93 -16.15
C GLN A 20 10.47 2.60 -14.81
N TRP A 21 11.76 2.59 -14.45
CA TRP A 21 12.24 3.29 -13.26
C TRP A 21 12.08 4.81 -13.36
N GLU A 22 12.28 5.39 -14.53
CA GLU A 22 12.05 6.81 -14.78
C GLU A 22 10.58 7.21 -14.61
N LYS A 23 9.65 6.40 -15.13
CA LYS A 23 8.20 6.59 -14.95
C LYS A 23 7.78 6.51 -13.48
N GLY A 24 8.41 5.65 -12.70
CA GLY A 24 8.18 5.49 -11.27
C GLY A 24 6.92 4.72 -10.88
N TYR A 25 6.20 4.09 -11.81
CA TYR A 25 5.06 3.22 -11.53
C TYR A 25 5.20 1.88 -12.24
N GLY A 26 4.53 0.85 -11.71
CA GLY A 26 4.66 -0.51 -12.24
C GLY A 26 6.08 -1.06 -12.12
N LEU A 27 6.83 -0.61 -11.09
CA LEU A 27 8.19 -1.06 -10.85
C LEU A 27 8.22 -2.57 -10.54
N PRO A 28 9.29 -3.28 -10.91
CA PRO A 28 9.39 -4.70 -10.65
C PRO A 28 9.49 -4.96 -9.14
N VAL A 29 8.63 -5.83 -8.64
CA VAL A 29 8.70 -6.35 -7.26
C VAL A 29 9.59 -7.58 -7.28
N ASP A 30 10.60 -7.64 -6.39
CA ASP A 30 11.40 -8.84 -6.28
C ASP A 30 10.63 -9.99 -5.61
N GLU A 31 11.04 -11.22 -5.92
CA GLU A 31 10.34 -12.43 -5.46
C GLU A 31 10.33 -12.57 -3.93
N GLN A 32 11.37 -12.07 -3.25
CA GLN A 32 11.45 -12.11 -1.79
C GLN A 32 10.45 -11.14 -1.16
N GLU A 33 10.34 -9.91 -1.68
CA GLU A 33 9.37 -8.91 -1.21
C GLU A 33 7.93 -9.39 -1.45
N GLU A 34 7.67 -10.03 -2.60
CA GLU A 34 6.35 -10.60 -2.89
C GLU A 34 5.97 -11.68 -1.87
N LYS A 35 6.87 -12.61 -1.57
CA LYS A 35 6.66 -13.66 -0.56
C LYS A 35 6.47 -13.08 0.85
N GLU A 36 7.25 -12.06 1.20
CA GLU A 36 7.10 -11.37 2.49
C GLU A 36 5.73 -10.70 2.59
N ALA A 37 5.32 -9.97 1.55
CA ALA A 37 4.04 -9.28 1.52
C ALA A 37 2.86 -10.26 1.64
N GLU A 38 2.90 -11.38 0.90
CA GLU A 38 1.88 -12.43 0.99
C GLU A 38 1.81 -13.05 2.38
N SER A 39 2.97 -13.41 2.93
CA SER A 39 3.08 -14.00 4.27
C SER A 39 2.57 -13.05 5.35
N ASP A 40 2.93 -11.78 5.27
CA ASP A 40 2.53 -10.75 6.21
C ASP A 40 1.02 -10.49 6.17
N CYS A 41 0.45 -10.31 4.98
CA CYS A 41 -1.00 -10.14 4.82
C CYS A 41 -1.75 -11.35 5.38
N LYS A 42 -1.34 -12.56 5.02
CA LYS A 42 -1.95 -13.78 5.51
C LYS A 42 -1.90 -13.88 7.03
N LYS A 43 -0.74 -13.65 7.64
CA LYS A 43 -0.55 -13.67 9.09
C LYS A 43 -1.48 -12.68 9.80
N MET A 44 -1.56 -11.44 9.31
CA MET A 44 -2.44 -10.42 9.90
C MET A 44 -3.91 -10.81 9.78
N MET A 45 -4.33 -11.35 8.63
CA MET A 45 -5.69 -11.83 8.43
C MET A 45 -6.03 -13.01 9.34
N GLU A 46 -5.12 -13.97 9.49
CA GLU A 46 -5.31 -15.10 10.40
C GLU A 46 -5.52 -14.67 11.87
N LEU A 47 -4.85 -13.61 12.31
CA LEU A 47 -5.01 -13.06 13.66
C LEU A 47 -6.39 -12.46 13.93
N ILE A 48 -7.06 -11.93 12.90
CA ILE A 48 -8.40 -11.35 13.00
C ILE A 48 -9.51 -12.27 12.49
N PHE A 49 -9.17 -13.52 12.16
CA PHE A 49 -10.12 -14.48 11.56
C PHE A 49 -11.40 -14.64 12.38
N ASP A 50 -11.29 -14.82 13.70
CA ASP A 50 -12.45 -15.07 14.55
C ASP A 50 -13.39 -13.86 14.60
N ILE A 51 -12.83 -12.65 14.64
CA ILE A 51 -13.59 -11.39 14.58
C ILE A 51 -14.30 -11.30 13.22
N TYR A 52 -13.56 -11.48 12.11
CA TYR A 52 -14.12 -11.47 10.77
C TYR A 52 -15.21 -12.50 10.56
N ASN A 53 -14.96 -13.74 11.01
CA ASN A 53 -15.91 -14.84 10.83
C ASN A 53 -17.20 -14.67 11.64
N GLY A 54 -17.12 -14.04 12.81
CA GLY A 54 -18.26 -13.75 13.68
C GLY A 54 -19.01 -12.45 13.32
N ALA A 55 -18.46 -11.61 12.45
CA ALA A 55 -19.02 -10.32 12.12
C ALA A 55 -20.27 -10.39 11.23
N ASP A 56 -21.16 -9.42 11.39
CA ASP A 56 -22.19 -9.12 10.40
C ASP A 56 -21.52 -8.51 9.17
N LYS A 57 -21.64 -9.18 8.03
CA LYS A 57 -21.04 -8.78 6.75
C LYS A 57 -22.01 -7.97 5.87
N GLY A 58 -23.19 -7.64 6.41
CA GLY A 58 -24.23 -6.95 5.66
C GLY A 58 -24.96 -7.87 4.68
N THR A 59 -25.83 -7.28 3.87
CA THR A 59 -26.70 -7.98 2.90
C THR A 59 -26.32 -7.71 1.44
N ALA A 60 -25.34 -6.86 1.19
CA ALA A 60 -24.84 -6.57 -0.16
C ALA A 60 -24.00 -7.72 -0.70
N SER A 61 -23.76 -7.73 -2.03
CA SER A 61 -22.86 -8.68 -2.66
C SER A 61 -21.40 -8.55 -2.19
N ASN A 62 -21.01 -7.35 -1.74
CA ASN A 62 -19.71 -7.07 -1.16
C ASN A 62 -19.82 -7.02 0.36
N VAL A 63 -18.84 -7.57 1.05
CA VAL A 63 -18.73 -7.48 2.50
C VAL A 63 -18.54 -6.03 2.93
N VAL A 64 -19.34 -5.57 3.88
CA VAL A 64 -19.22 -4.25 4.52
C VAL A 64 -19.32 -4.45 6.03
N LEU A 65 -18.21 -4.35 6.72
CA LEU A 65 -18.15 -4.40 8.17
C LEU A 65 -18.52 -3.04 8.77
N ASN A 66 -19.09 -3.04 9.97
CA ASN A 66 -19.31 -1.81 10.71
C ASN A 66 -17.99 -1.30 11.35
N ASP A 67 -17.96 -0.02 11.70
CA ASP A 67 -16.77 0.63 12.27
C ASP A 67 -16.31 -0.02 13.57
N GLU A 68 -17.25 -0.49 14.42
CA GLU A 68 -16.94 -1.15 15.69
C GLU A 68 -16.13 -2.43 15.47
N THR A 69 -16.54 -3.27 14.51
CA THR A 69 -15.83 -4.48 14.13
C THR A 69 -14.43 -4.18 13.58
N VAL A 70 -14.30 -3.17 12.70
CA VAL A 70 -13.00 -2.75 12.17
C VAL A 70 -12.06 -2.26 13.27
N LEU A 71 -12.58 -1.47 14.23
CA LEU A 71 -11.78 -1.01 15.38
C LEU A 71 -11.42 -2.16 16.35
N GLU A 72 -12.27 -3.18 16.50
CA GLU A 72 -11.93 -4.39 17.25
C GLU A 72 -10.78 -5.15 16.58
N MET A 73 -10.81 -5.30 15.26
CA MET A 73 -9.72 -5.87 14.48
C MET A 73 -8.41 -5.07 14.66
N GLN A 74 -8.50 -3.73 14.63
CA GLN A 74 -7.32 -2.87 14.85
C GLN A 74 -6.70 -3.11 16.22
N LYS A 75 -7.50 -3.17 17.28
CA LYS A 75 -7.02 -3.49 18.64
C LYS A 75 -6.36 -4.86 18.72
N LYS A 76 -6.91 -5.84 17.98
CA LYS A 76 -6.31 -7.18 17.92
C LYS A 76 -4.95 -7.16 17.24
N LEU A 77 -4.82 -6.47 16.13
CA LEU A 77 -3.54 -6.35 15.41
C LEU A 77 -2.53 -5.46 16.15
N MET A 78 -2.98 -4.48 16.94
CA MET A 78 -2.11 -3.67 17.80
C MET A 78 -1.24 -4.53 18.73
N GLU A 79 -1.73 -5.69 19.18
CA GLU A 79 -0.99 -6.63 20.04
C GLU A 79 0.29 -7.16 19.38
N THR A 80 0.42 -7.07 18.05
CA THR A 80 1.61 -7.47 17.30
C THR A 80 2.78 -6.50 17.45
N GLY A 81 2.51 -5.27 17.91
CA GLY A 81 3.48 -4.17 17.93
C GLY A 81 3.68 -3.48 16.57
N CYS A 82 3.00 -3.94 15.52
CA CYS A 82 3.07 -3.33 14.20
C CYS A 82 2.19 -2.08 14.11
N PRO A 83 2.56 -1.08 13.28
CA PRO A 83 1.69 0.05 12.97
C PRO A 83 0.43 -0.41 12.23
N VAL A 84 -0.75 -0.07 12.76
CA VAL A 84 -2.04 -0.47 12.19
C VAL A 84 -2.97 0.73 12.09
N SER A 85 -3.39 1.05 10.87
CA SER A 85 -4.42 2.06 10.57
C SER A 85 -5.72 1.43 10.13
N THR A 86 -6.76 2.25 10.05
CA THR A 86 -8.07 1.88 9.48
C THR A 86 -8.62 3.04 8.65
N LEU A 87 -9.62 2.75 7.81
CA LEU A 87 -10.40 3.77 7.09
C LEU A 87 -11.56 4.35 7.92
N VAL A 88 -11.69 3.93 9.19
CA VAL A 88 -12.73 4.48 10.09
C VAL A 88 -12.41 5.94 10.38
N THR A 89 -13.37 6.81 10.12
CA THR A 89 -13.24 8.26 10.31
C THR A 89 -12.84 8.59 11.75
N TYR A 90 -11.84 9.46 11.90
CA TYR A 90 -11.28 9.89 13.19
C TYR A 90 -10.54 8.80 14.01
N SER A 91 -10.33 7.60 13.47
CA SER A 91 -9.44 6.64 14.11
C SER A 91 -7.98 7.10 14.01
N ASN A 92 -7.20 6.75 15.02
CA ASN A 92 -5.74 6.97 15.02
C ASN A 92 -5.04 5.66 14.60
N MET A 93 -3.81 5.80 14.11
CA MET A 93 -2.94 4.64 13.92
C MET A 93 -2.52 4.09 15.29
N GLU A 94 -2.58 2.78 15.47
CA GLU A 94 -1.99 2.10 16.62
C GLU A 94 -0.51 1.82 16.36
N ASN A 95 0.33 1.86 17.41
CA ASN A 95 1.78 1.65 17.35
C ASN A 95 2.50 2.57 16.33
N TYR A 96 2.09 3.81 16.27
CA TYR A 96 2.53 4.78 15.26
C TYR A 96 3.99 5.25 15.42
N GLU A 97 4.62 5.03 16.56
CA GLU A 97 5.89 5.66 16.95
C GLU A 97 7.04 5.31 15.96
N SER A 98 7.02 4.12 15.39
CA SER A 98 8.01 3.72 14.39
C SER A 98 7.83 4.45 13.06
N VAL A 99 6.58 4.73 12.70
CA VAL A 99 6.23 5.49 11.48
C VAL A 99 6.57 6.96 11.65
N ASP A 100 6.21 7.55 12.80
CA ASP A 100 6.54 8.93 13.17
C ASP A 100 8.05 9.16 13.07
N ARG A 101 8.85 8.30 13.71
CA ARG A 101 10.31 8.34 13.66
C ARG A 101 10.85 8.19 12.24
N PHE A 102 10.36 7.23 11.48
CA PHE A 102 10.77 7.03 10.10
C PHE A 102 10.56 8.29 9.25
N LEU A 103 9.37 8.90 9.34
CA LEU A 103 9.05 10.10 8.57
C LEU A 103 9.86 11.32 9.01
N GLU A 104 10.14 11.48 10.31
CA GLU A 104 11.05 12.51 10.81
C GLU A 104 12.48 12.29 10.28
N GLU A 105 12.97 11.06 10.30
CA GLU A 105 14.30 10.72 9.78
C GLU A 105 14.40 10.92 8.25
N CYS A 106 13.33 10.64 7.49
CA CYS A 106 13.27 10.95 6.07
C CYS A 106 13.37 12.46 5.79
N THR A 107 12.77 13.29 6.65
CA THR A 107 12.88 14.76 6.54
C THR A 107 14.32 15.24 6.72
N ASP A 108 15.11 14.51 7.52
CA ASP A 108 16.54 14.74 7.70
C ASP A 108 17.42 14.07 6.61
N GLY A 109 16.83 13.48 5.58
CA GLY A 109 17.53 12.79 4.49
C GLY A 109 18.13 11.43 4.86
N LYS A 110 17.68 10.80 5.96
CA LYS A 110 18.15 9.48 6.36
C LYS A 110 17.36 8.38 5.66
N SER A 111 18.05 7.48 5.00
CA SER A 111 17.44 6.29 4.38
C SER A 111 16.87 5.33 5.41
N GLY A 112 15.80 4.63 5.04
CA GLY A 112 15.15 3.65 5.91
C GLY A 112 13.89 3.06 5.29
N SER A 113 13.18 2.25 6.06
CA SER A 113 11.87 1.72 5.65
C SER A 113 10.97 1.45 6.85
N VAL A 114 9.65 1.47 6.61
CA VAL A 114 8.63 1.12 7.59
C VAL A 114 7.48 0.39 6.92
N VAL A 115 6.86 -0.56 7.62
CA VAL A 115 5.66 -1.26 7.16
C VAL A 115 4.47 -0.79 7.98
N ILE A 116 3.39 -0.45 7.30
CA ILE A 116 2.09 -0.07 7.87
C ILE A 116 1.05 -1.07 7.37
N TYR A 117 0.19 -1.53 8.28
CA TYR A 117 -0.99 -2.31 7.92
C TYR A 117 -2.23 -1.44 8.02
N GLU A 118 -3.17 -1.63 7.08
CA GLU A 118 -4.44 -0.92 7.06
C GLU A 118 -5.60 -1.91 6.95
N ILE A 119 -6.57 -1.80 7.86
CA ILE A 119 -7.78 -2.63 7.83
C ILE A 119 -8.83 -1.93 6.99
N HIS A 120 -9.28 -2.62 5.95
CA HIS A 120 -10.33 -2.15 5.05
C HIS A 120 -11.72 -2.53 5.56
N GLY A 121 -12.74 -1.82 5.06
CA GLY A 121 -14.14 -2.05 5.44
C GLY A 121 -14.71 -3.42 5.07
N ASP A 122 -14.05 -4.17 4.20
CA ASP A 122 -14.36 -5.57 3.85
C ASP A 122 -13.63 -6.59 4.73
N GLY A 123 -12.85 -6.13 5.71
CA GLY A 123 -12.02 -6.97 6.59
C GLY A 123 -10.70 -7.43 5.94
N GLY A 124 -10.41 -7.01 4.72
CA GLY A 124 -9.11 -7.23 4.09
C GLY A 124 -8.01 -6.36 4.72
N ILE A 125 -6.77 -6.73 4.46
CA ILE A 125 -5.58 -6.05 5.01
C ILE A 125 -4.77 -5.45 3.87
N GLY A 126 -4.56 -4.13 3.90
CA GLY A 126 -3.51 -3.46 3.14
C GLY A 126 -2.17 -3.58 3.87
N ARG A 127 -1.10 -3.86 3.15
CA ARG A 127 0.29 -3.76 3.63
C ARG A 127 1.01 -2.73 2.77
N MET A 128 1.52 -1.70 3.40
CA MET A 128 2.28 -0.64 2.73
C MET A 128 3.69 -0.60 3.33
N LYS A 129 4.69 -0.93 2.54
CA LYS A 129 6.10 -0.79 2.92
C LYS A 129 6.64 0.46 2.25
N PHE A 130 6.84 1.51 3.03
CA PHE A 130 7.50 2.73 2.60
C PHE A 130 9.00 2.56 2.69
N ILE A 131 9.71 2.97 1.65
CA ILE A 131 11.17 2.88 1.52
C ILE A 131 11.68 4.25 1.09
N PHE A 132 12.61 4.81 1.85
CA PHE A 132 13.29 6.05 1.51
C PHE A 132 14.79 5.78 1.35
N ASP A 133 15.35 6.12 0.19
CA ASP A 133 16.77 5.86 -0.11
C ASP A 133 17.71 6.99 0.32
N GLY A 134 17.17 8.06 0.89
CA GLY A 134 17.87 9.30 1.26
C GLY A 134 17.57 10.45 0.30
N THR A 135 16.89 10.19 -0.82
CA THR A 135 16.52 11.18 -1.83
C THR A 135 15.08 10.99 -2.28
N GLU A 136 14.70 9.78 -2.65
CA GLU A 136 13.37 9.43 -3.16
C GLU A 136 12.67 8.44 -2.24
N MET A 137 11.35 8.53 -2.21
CA MET A 137 10.51 7.62 -1.46
C MET A 137 9.71 6.72 -2.39
N TYR A 138 9.57 5.47 -1.99
CA TYR A 138 8.85 4.44 -2.72
C TYR A 138 7.87 3.74 -1.78
N VAL A 139 6.85 3.11 -2.36
CA VAL A 139 5.93 2.25 -1.61
C VAL A 139 5.69 0.94 -2.34
N VAL A 140 5.85 -0.17 -1.62
CA VAL A 140 5.36 -1.48 -2.03
C VAL A 140 4.02 -1.69 -1.33
N SER A 141 2.94 -1.73 -2.12
CA SER A 141 1.58 -1.92 -1.63
C SER A 141 1.09 -3.30 -2.00
N ALA A 142 0.57 -4.02 -1.02
CA ALA A 142 -0.06 -5.32 -1.23
C ALA A 142 -1.41 -5.35 -0.52
N ARG A 143 -2.36 -6.16 -1.01
CA ARG A 143 -3.66 -6.32 -0.40
C ARG A 143 -4.02 -7.78 -0.22
N GLY A 144 -4.26 -8.17 1.02
CA GLY A 144 -4.91 -9.42 1.39
C GLY A 144 -6.43 -9.26 1.40
N ILE A 145 -7.12 -10.25 0.85
CA ILE A 145 -8.60 -10.33 0.82
C ILE A 145 -9.05 -11.70 1.30
N TRP A 146 -10.28 -11.76 1.80
CA TRP A 146 -10.95 -13.02 2.10
C TRP A 146 -11.57 -13.60 0.82
N ASN A 147 -11.35 -14.88 0.56
CA ASN A 147 -12.05 -15.58 -0.51
C ASN A 147 -13.42 -16.10 -0.02
N ASP A 148 -14.20 -16.72 -0.92
CA ASP A 148 -15.55 -17.24 -0.63
C ASP A 148 -15.59 -18.31 0.48
N ASN A 149 -14.45 -18.90 0.81
CA ASN A 149 -14.30 -19.88 1.89
C ASN A 149 -13.74 -19.26 3.18
N ASN A 150 -13.74 -17.93 3.31
CA ASN A 150 -13.14 -17.18 4.40
C ASN A 150 -11.65 -17.53 4.63
N LYS A 151 -10.91 -17.79 3.55
CA LYS A 151 -9.46 -17.99 3.59
C LYS A 151 -8.76 -16.74 3.07
N PRO A 152 -7.64 -16.35 3.70
CA PRO A 152 -6.85 -15.23 3.21
C PRO A 152 -6.17 -15.56 1.88
N GLY A 153 -6.12 -14.58 0.99
CA GLY A 153 -5.37 -14.62 -0.26
C GLY A 153 -4.89 -13.22 -0.62
N MET A 154 -3.84 -13.12 -1.43
CA MET A 154 -3.36 -11.84 -1.92
C MET A 154 -4.10 -11.47 -3.21
N SER A 155 -4.60 -10.22 -3.28
CA SER A 155 -5.32 -9.70 -4.44
C SER A 155 -4.37 -9.03 -5.44
N TYR A 156 -3.45 -8.21 -4.95
CA TYR A 156 -2.44 -7.55 -5.77
C TYR A 156 -1.20 -7.18 -4.95
N ILE A 157 -0.11 -6.91 -5.65
CA ILE A 157 1.07 -6.22 -5.16
C ILE A 157 1.52 -5.21 -6.22
N SER A 158 1.98 -4.05 -5.78
CA SER A 158 2.52 -3.00 -6.66
C SER A 158 3.73 -2.35 -6.00
N TYR A 159 4.66 -1.86 -6.83
CA TYR A 159 5.80 -1.07 -6.39
C TYR A 159 5.81 0.25 -7.16
N THR A 160 5.78 1.36 -6.44
CA THR A 160 5.57 2.69 -7.04
C THR A 160 6.42 3.73 -6.32
N ARG A 161 7.02 4.65 -7.09
CA ARG A 161 7.69 5.82 -6.53
C ARG A 161 6.65 6.85 -6.09
N ILE A 162 6.93 7.50 -4.97
CA ILE A 162 6.17 8.65 -4.47
C ILE A 162 6.74 9.90 -5.13
N LYS A 163 5.90 10.59 -5.90
CA LYS A 163 6.26 11.80 -6.64
C LYS A 163 6.54 12.98 -5.72
N GLU A 164 5.66 13.16 -4.74
CA GLU A 164 5.75 14.19 -3.71
C GLU A 164 5.22 13.64 -2.39
N TRP A 165 5.79 14.08 -1.28
CA TRP A 165 5.30 13.74 0.04
C TRP A 165 5.51 14.85 1.05
N LYS A 166 4.70 14.85 2.09
CA LYS A 166 4.78 15.81 3.19
C LYS A 166 4.35 15.15 4.50
N TYR A 167 5.13 15.34 5.54
CA TYR A 167 4.75 15.02 6.89
C TYR A 167 4.56 16.29 7.72
N THR A 168 3.42 16.43 8.39
CA THR A 168 3.08 17.63 9.15
C THR A 168 3.29 17.43 10.65
N GLU A 169 3.54 18.51 11.39
CA GLU A 169 3.64 18.49 12.85
C GLU A 169 2.37 17.96 13.55
N LYS A 170 1.23 17.98 12.85
CA LYS A 170 -0.05 17.43 13.32
C LYS A 170 -0.20 15.93 13.07
N GLY A 171 0.83 15.27 12.56
CA GLY A 171 0.84 13.83 12.31
C GLY A 171 0.12 13.40 11.03
N TRP A 172 -0.02 14.28 10.03
CA TRP A 172 -0.55 13.92 8.73
C TRP A 172 0.57 13.63 7.74
N PHE A 173 0.55 12.45 7.15
CA PHE A 173 1.41 12.04 6.06
C PHE A 173 0.61 12.03 4.77
N GLY A 174 0.85 13.01 3.93
CA GLY A 174 0.27 13.11 2.60
C GLY A 174 1.32 12.80 1.54
N TYR A 175 0.94 12.07 0.50
CA TYR A 175 1.82 11.74 -0.61
C TYR A 175 1.05 11.57 -1.91
N GLU A 176 1.74 11.74 -3.02
CA GLU A 176 1.23 11.55 -4.37
C GLU A 176 2.07 10.47 -5.07
N LEU A 177 1.41 9.49 -5.67
CA LEU A 177 2.07 8.43 -6.42
C LEU A 177 2.41 8.88 -7.83
N CYS A 178 3.50 8.35 -8.40
CA CYS A 178 3.68 8.35 -9.84
C CYS A 178 2.59 7.45 -10.45
N VAL A 179 1.83 8.00 -11.40
CA VAL A 179 0.74 7.31 -12.11
C VAL A 179 0.89 7.52 -13.61
N PRO A 180 0.30 6.66 -14.46
CA PRO A 180 0.27 6.88 -15.90
C PRO A 180 -0.28 8.27 -16.25
N GLU A 181 0.32 8.92 -17.23
CA GLU A 181 -0.15 10.24 -17.67
C GLU A 181 -1.33 10.14 -18.67
N PRO A 182 -2.19 11.20 -18.77
CA PRO A 182 -3.27 11.22 -19.75
C PRO A 182 -2.74 10.97 -21.19
N PRO A 183 -3.51 10.32 -22.07
CA PRO A 183 -4.93 9.92 -21.93
C PRO A 183 -5.17 8.57 -21.23
N GLU A 184 -4.19 8.04 -20.54
CA GLU A 184 -4.30 6.75 -19.87
C GLU A 184 -5.24 6.80 -18.63
N VAL A 185 -5.04 5.91 -17.69
CA VAL A 185 -5.93 5.70 -16.54
C VAL A 185 -5.84 6.83 -15.51
N SER A 186 -4.77 7.62 -15.55
CA SER A 186 -4.52 8.74 -14.62
C SER A 186 -5.62 9.81 -14.59
N GLU A 187 -6.43 9.92 -15.62
CA GLU A 187 -7.63 10.78 -15.61
C GLU A 187 -8.65 10.37 -14.53
N ILE A 188 -8.60 9.12 -14.10
CA ILE A 188 -9.55 8.51 -13.15
C ILE A 188 -8.89 8.30 -11.79
N MET A 189 -7.56 8.25 -11.73
CA MET A 189 -6.77 7.94 -10.54
C MET A 189 -5.79 9.07 -10.25
N ASP A 190 -6.10 9.87 -9.25
CA ASP A 190 -5.27 11.03 -8.88
C ASP A 190 -3.99 10.70 -8.11
N GLY A 191 -3.79 9.46 -7.70
CA GLY A 191 -2.61 9.02 -6.96
C GLY A 191 -2.40 9.68 -5.59
N SER A 192 -3.29 10.58 -5.18
CA SER A 192 -3.17 11.29 -3.91
C SER A 192 -3.61 10.41 -2.73
N CYS A 193 -2.81 10.37 -1.70
CA CYS A 193 -3.04 9.60 -0.49
C CYS A 193 -2.81 10.44 0.76
N LEU A 194 -3.57 10.17 1.81
CA LEU A 194 -3.45 10.84 3.10
C LEU A 194 -3.61 9.83 4.23
N ILE A 195 -2.62 9.77 5.11
CA ILE A 195 -2.63 8.88 6.28
C ILE A 195 -2.46 9.73 7.53
N ARG A 196 -3.30 9.50 8.55
CA ARG A 196 -3.12 10.05 9.88
C ARG A 196 -2.22 9.12 10.68
N ILE A 197 -1.09 9.64 11.11
CA ILE A 197 -0.11 8.90 11.89
C ILE A 197 -0.40 9.09 13.38
N LYS A 198 -0.60 10.35 13.84
CA LYS A 198 -0.86 10.68 15.25
C LYS A 198 -1.82 11.84 15.44
#